data_1859bb7b682d2ab0d5e8f1c36a871542
#
_entry.id   1859bb7b682d2ab0d5e8f1c36a871542
#
_cell.length_a   1.000
_cell.length_b   1.000
_cell.length_c   1.000
_cell.angle_alpha   90.00
_cell.angle_beta   90.00
_cell.angle_gamma   90.00
#
_symmetry.space_group_name_H-M   'P 1'
#
loop_
_entity.id
_entity.type
_entity.pdbx_description
1 polymer ?
#
loop_
_entity_poly.entity_id
_entity_poly.type
_entity_poly.pdbx_seq_one_letter_code
_entity_poly.pdbx_strand_id
1 'polypeptide(L)'
;MVNPLSSPTPFLTNRSTPFVLWCFTGGGHFFEEILEQIKKVNHESIPISFVFSNAGALVANRYGFFWNLMHSNVRKDYLHFIFENSVAQYNIKKILQKADLSYSTISKDPTFSIAMSLANSEAKCIIACPLTANTAAKLALGITDSLISNLVSSGLKSGKKVGILPTDAISQKIKTKLPIQQIKPASTDQINIDVCEFNALKRTSTNQVQFLPQFCVGCQVCVKKYPDVFSSGNQIEVIIREVDSKNILNLSSELTVLQTPSEIYSFIKEFFQ
;
A
#
# COMPACT_ATOMS: atom_id res chain seq x y z
N MET A 1 -20.56 -18.28 11.66
CA MET A 1 -19.57 -18.23 12.78
C MET A 1 -18.20 -18.40 12.15
N VAL A 2 -17.40 -17.34 12.07
CA VAL A 2 -16.03 -17.40 11.55
C VAL A 2 -15.13 -17.61 12.75
N ASN A 3 -14.45 -18.75 12.80
CA ASN A 3 -13.47 -19.06 13.83
C ASN A 3 -12.42 -17.95 13.92
N PRO A 4 -12.14 -17.37 15.09
CA PRO A 4 -11.00 -16.47 15.27
C PRO A 4 -9.73 -17.33 15.19
N LEU A 5 -8.93 -17.15 14.14
CA LEU A 5 -7.63 -17.78 14.01
C LEU A 5 -6.68 -17.29 15.10
N SER A 6 -6.58 -18.11 16.14
CA SER A 6 -5.57 -18.05 17.19
C SER A 6 -4.30 -18.75 16.68
N SER A 7 -3.46 -18.05 15.94
CA SER A 7 -2.02 -18.30 15.74
C SER A 7 -1.54 -17.48 14.53
N PRO A 8 -0.26 -17.08 14.44
CA PRO A 8 0.27 -16.51 13.22
C PRO A 8 0.03 -17.50 12.09
N THR A 9 -0.61 -17.04 11.03
CA THR A 9 -1.11 -17.87 9.95
C THR A 9 -0.04 -18.87 9.47
N PRO A 10 -0.39 -20.16 9.26
CA PRO A 10 0.54 -21.20 8.80
C PRO A 10 1.32 -20.82 7.54
N PHE A 11 0.81 -19.87 6.78
CA PHE A 11 1.41 -19.35 5.56
C PHE A 11 2.74 -18.60 5.79
N LEU A 12 2.91 -17.95 6.95
CA LEU A 12 4.13 -17.18 7.25
C LEU A 12 5.23 -18.03 7.91
N THR A 13 4.84 -19.10 8.60
CA THR A 13 5.77 -19.95 9.36
C THR A 13 6.33 -21.13 8.55
N ASN A 14 5.69 -21.50 7.43
CA ASN A 14 6.04 -22.69 6.64
C ASN A 14 6.65 -22.39 5.26
N ARG A 15 6.95 -21.12 4.91
CA ARG A 15 7.70 -20.84 3.69
C ARG A 15 9.19 -21.08 3.90
N SER A 16 9.69 -22.19 3.40
CA SER A 16 11.13 -22.43 3.23
C SER A 16 11.74 -21.63 2.07
N THR A 17 10.90 -20.98 1.26
CA THR A 17 11.32 -20.19 0.10
C THR A 17 11.58 -18.76 0.49
N PRO A 18 12.76 -18.19 0.18
CA PRO A 18 13.06 -16.78 0.42
C PRO A 18 12.08 -15.83 -0.27
N PHE A 19 11.74 -14.72 0.38
CA PHE A 19 10.78 -13.74 -0.12
C PHE A 19 11.12 -12.30 0.29
N VAL A 20 10.40 -11.33 -0.29
CA VAL A 20 10.48 -9.91 0.05
C VAL A 20 9.32 -9.54 0.96
N LEU A 21 9.58 -8.78 2.03
CA LEU A 21 8.55 -8.04 2.77
C LEU A 21 8.41 -6.64 2.19
N TRP A 22 7.26 -6.34 1.62
CA TRP A 22 6.98 -5.05 1.00
C TRP A 22 5.91 -4.30 1.77
N CYS A 23 6.31 -3.25 2.48
CA CYS A 23 5.48 -2.49 3.41
C CYS A 23 4.87 -1.26 2.76
N PHE A 24 3.56 -1.07 2.91
CA PHE A 24 2.82 0.09 2.42
C PHE A 24 2.35 0.97 3.57
N THR A 25 2.76 2.23 3.57
CA THR A 25 2.22 3.27 4.45
C THR A 25 1.21 4.14 3.70
N GLY A 26 0.65 5.17 4.34
CA GLY A 26 -0.41 6.01 3.76
C GLY A 26 0.04 7.03 2.70
N GLY A 27 1.20 6.84 2.07
CA GLY A 27 1.68 7.70 0.99
C GLY A 27 0.91 7.49 -0.31
N GLY A 28 0.44 8.58 -0.93
CA GLY A 28 -0.30 8.56 -2.21
C GLY A 28 0.58 8.77 -3.45
N HIS A 29 1.88 8.61 -3.34
CA HIS A 29 2.85 8.89 -4.39
C HIS A 29 3.42 7.60 -5.00
N PHE A 30 3.81 7.63 -6.26
CA PHE A 30 4.53 6.56 -6.97
C PHE A 30 3.76 5.25 -7.22
N PHE A 31 2.44 5.17 -7.06
CA PHE A 31 1.74 3.88 -7.18
C PHE A 31 1.87 3.21 -8.55
N GLU A 32 1.88 3.98 -9.64
CA GLU A 32 2.06 3.46 -10.99
C GLU A 32 3.47 2.86 -11.15
N GLU A 33 4.49 3.60 -10.72
CA GLU A 33 5.89 3.22 -10.81
C GLU A 33 6.20 2.04 -9.87
N ILE A 34 5.62 2.03 -8.67
CA ILE A 34 5.73 0.92 -7.70
C ILE A 34 5.16 -0.36 -8.31
N LEU A 35 3.99 -0.29 -8.97
CA LEU A 35 3.37 -1.43 -9.61
C LEU A 35 4.28 -2.03 -10.70
N GLU A 36 4.97 -1.19 -11.47
CA GLU A 36 5.95 -1.65 -12.46
C GLU A 36 7.15 -2.37 -11.81
N GLN A 37 7.65 -1.90 -10.66
CA GLN A 37 8.70 -2.60 -9.94
C GLN A 37 8.22 -3.95 -9.38
N ILE A 38 7.00 -4.00 -8.86
CA ILE A 38 6.38 -5.26 -8.38
C ILE A 38 6.29 -6.28 -9.53
N LYS A 39 5.88 -5.85 -10.71
CA LYS A 39 5.82 -6.72 -11.90
C LYS A 39 7.20 -7.28 -12.25
N LYS A 40 8.25 -6.46 -12.22
CA LYS A 40 9.63 -6.89 -12.48
C LYS A 40 10.08 -7.96 -11.47
N VAL A 41 9.89 -7.70 -10.17
CA VAL A 41 10.24 -8.65 -9.10
C VAL A 41 9.45 -9.96 -9.24
N ASN A 42 8.16 -9.87 -9.51
CA ASN A 42 7.30 -11.04 -9.70
C ASN A 42 7.68 -11.86 -10.94
N HIS A 43 8.09 -11.21 -12.02
CA HIS A 43 8.56 -11.87 -13.24
C HIS A 43 9.82 -12.73 -13.01
N GLU A 44 10.69 -12.32 -12.10
CA GLU A 44 11.87 -13.09 -11.68
C GLU A 44 11.49 -14.26 -10.73
N SER A 45 10.21 -14.52 -10.54
CA SER A 45 9.72 -15.55 -9.63
C SER A 45 10.12 -15.33 -8.16
N ILE A 46 10.33 -14.09 -7.76
CA ILE A 46 10.61 -13.71 -6.37
C ILE A 46 9.27 -13.53 -5.63
N PRO A 47 9.01 -14.30 -4.56
CA PRO A 47 7.79 -14.16 -3.79
C PRO A 47 7.76 -12.84 -3.02
N ILE A 48 6.57 -12.22 -2.95
CA ILE A 48 6.36 -10.95 -2.26
C ILE A 48 5.27 -11.12 -1.21
N SER A 49 5.56 -10.75 0.02
CA SER A 49 4.56 -10.58 1.08
C SER A 49 4.36 -9.09 1.31
N PHE A 50 3.21 -8.58 0.90
CA PHE A 50 2.82 -7.20 1.11
C PHE A 50 2.28 -7.01 2.53
N VAL A 51 2.77 -5.98 3.21
CA VAL A 51 2.33 -5.61 4.56
C VAL A 51 1.74 -4.21 4.52
N PHE A 52 0.47 -4.08 4.89
CA PHE A 52 -0.24 -2.80 4.84
C PHE A 52 -0.59 -2.30 6.23
N SER A 53 -0.21 -1.05 6.52
CA SER A 53 -0.87 -0.31 7.59
C SER A 53 -2.32 0.01 7.18
N ASN A 54 -3.17 0.39 8.13
CA ASN A 54 -4.54 0.80 7.82
C ASN A 54 -4.60 1.92 6.79
N ALA A 55 -3.79 2.96 6.97
CA ALA A 55 -3.70 4.07 6.05
C ALA A 55 -3.13 3.60 4.70
N GLY A 56 -2.13 2.71 4.70
CA GLY A 56 -1.54 2.13 3.50
C GLY A 56 -2.57 1.36 2.66
N ALA A 57 -3.37 0.52 3.30
CA ALA A 57 -4.43 -0.23 2.62
C ALA A 57 -5.49 0.69 1.99
N LEU A 58 -5.96 1.70 2.74
CA LEU A 58 -6.94 2.66 2.25
C LEU A 58 -6.42 3.47 1.06
N VAL A 59 -5.21 4.01 1.18
CA VAL A 59 -4.61 4.84 0.13
C VAL A 59 -4.32 4.00 -1.10
N ALA A 60 -3.69 2.83 -0.95
CA ALA A 60 -3.43 1.91 -2.06
C ALA A 60 -4.72 1.54 -2.81
N ASN A 61 -5.81 1.27 -2.08
CA ASN A 61 -7.10 0.97 -2.68
C ASN A 61 -7.65 2.15 -3.51
N ARG A 62 -7.63 3.35 -2.97
CA ARG A 62 -8.12 4.56 -3.65
C ARG A 62 -7.33 4.91 -4.90
N TYR A 63 -6.03 4.64 -4.92
CA TYR A 63 -5.16 4.82 -6.08
C TYR A 63 -5.21 3.66 -7.08
N GLY A 64 -6.08 2.67 -6.84
CA GLY A 64 -6.31 1.57 -7.76
C GLY A 64 -5.25 0.47 -7.72
N PHE A 65 -4.39 0.43 -6.70
CA PHE A 65 -3.31 -0.55 -6.60
C PHE A 65 -3.82 -1.99 -6.70
N PHE A 66 -4.81 -2.38 -5.87
CA PHE A 66 -5.36 -3.74 -5.89
C PHE A 66 -6.11 -4.04 -7.20
N TRP A 67 -6.85 -3.05 -7.72
CA TRP A 67 -7.54 -3.18 -9.01
C TRP A 67 -6.56 -3.41 -10.16
N ASN A 68 -5.52 -2.58 -10.26
CA ASN A 68 -4.53 -2.68 -11.31
C ASN A 68 -3.68 -3.96 -11.20
N LEU A 69 -3.33 -4.37 -9.97
CA LEU A 69 -2.61 -5.61 -9.72
C LEU A 69 -3.43 -6.83 -10.15
N MET A 70 -4.74 -6.85 -9.84
CA MET A 70 -5.66 -7.92 -10.25
C MET A 70 -5.72 -8.09 -11.78
N HIS A 71 -5.66 -6.97 -12.53
CA HIS A 71 -5.73 -6.96 -13.99
C HIS A 71 -4.35 -6.98 -14.66
N SER A 72 -3.28 -7.09 -13.91
CA SER A 72 -1.93 -7.20 -14.44
C SER A 72 -1.51 -8.66 -14.64
N ASN A 73 -0.55 -8.87 -15.54
CA ASN A 73 0.04 -10.20 -15.78
C ASN A 73 1.11 -10.51 -14.73
N VAL A 74 0.66 -10.79 -13.48
CA VAL A 74 1.52 -11.21 -12.36
C VAL A 74 1.20 -12.64 -11.94
N ARG A 75 2.19 -13.34 -11.46
CA ARG A 75 2.04 -14.68 -10.85
C ARG A 75 1.44 -14.53 -9.46
N LYS A 76 0.17 -14.83 -9.32
CA LYS A 76 -0.62 -14.60 -8.10
C LYS A 76 -0.19 -15.50 -6.94
N ASP A 77 0.29 -16.70 -7.24
CA ASP A 77 0.85 -17.67 -6.30
C ASP A 77 2.11 -17.17 -5.57
N TYR A 78 2.77 -16.15 -6.12
CA TYR A 78 3.93 -15.49 -5.53
C TYR A 78 3.57 -14.26 -4.67
N LEU A 79 2.28 -13.92 -4.57
CA LEU A 79 1.83 -12.75 -3.84
C LEU A 79 1.03 -13.15 -2.61
N HIS A 80 1.34 -12.54 -1.48
CA HIS A 80 0.56 -12.64 -0.25
C HIS A 80 0.34 -11.27 0.37
N PHE A 81 -0.84 -11.05 0.96
CA PHE A 81 -1.25 -9.75 1.50
C PHE A 81 -1.50 -9.86 3.01
N ILE A 82 -0.88 -8.97 3.77
CA ILE A 82 -1.00 -8.89 5.22
C ILE A 82 -1.51 -7.51 5.58
N PHE A 83 -2.63 -7.45 6.28
CA PHE A 83 -3.26 -6.19 6.68
C PHE A 83 -3.29 -6.04 8.19
N GLU A 84 -2.95 -4.86 8.68
CA GLU A 84 -2.94 -4.52 10.10
C GLU A 84 -4.32 -4.72 10.75
N ASN A 85 -5.42 -4.42 10.01
CA ASN A 85 -6.80 -4.60 10.46
C ASN A 85 -7.69 -5.16 9.34
N SER A 86 -8.97 -5.40 9.66
CA SER A 86 -9.94 -5.86 8.68
C SER A 86 -10.08 -4.88 7.50
N VAL A 87 -9.91 -5.40 6.30
CA VAL A 87 -10.02 -4.63 5.03
C VAL A 87 -11.41 -4.71 4.40
N ALA A 88 -12.36 -5.35 5.06
CA ALA A 88 -13.72 -5.54 4.52
C ALA A 88 -14.40 -4.21 4.18
N GLN A 89 -14.18 -3.18 4.99
CA GLN A 89 -14.77 -1.84 4.82
C GLN A 89 -14.29 -1.10 3.56
N TYR A 90 -13.17 -1.51 2.95
CA TYR A 90 -12.56 -0.81 1.82
C TYR A 90 -12.77 -1.52 0.47
N ASN A 91 -13.66 -2.49 0.39
CA ASN A 91 -13.84 -3.34 -0.79
C ASN A 91 -12.59 -4.15 -1.23
N ILE A 92 -11.50 -4.08 -0.49
CA ILE A 92 -10.26 -4.78 -0.82
C ILE A 92 -10.51 -6.29 -0.82
N LYS A 93 -11.21 -6.80 0.19
CA LYS A 93 -11.56 -8.23 0.29
C LYS A 93 -12.26 -8.73 -0.97
N LYS A 94 -13.22 -7.94 -1.49
CA LYS A 94 -13.96 -8.29 -2.72
C LYS A 94 -13.03 -8.41 -3.93
N ILE A 95 -12.04 -7.49 -4.04
CA ILE A 95 -11.05 -7.53 -5.13
C ILE A 95 -10.15 -8.76 -4.98
N LEU A 96 -9.57 -8.98 -3.80
CA LEU A 96 -8.65 -10.09 -3.56
C LEU A 96 -9.31 -11.44 -3.79
N GLN A 97 -10.57 -11.60 -3.34
CA GLN A 97 -11.34 -12.82 -3.58
C GLN A 97 -11.65 -13.06 -5.06
N LYS A 98 -12.06 -12.00 -5.79
CA LYS A 98 -12.27 -12.10 -7.25
C LYS A 98 -10.98 -12.48 -8.00
N ALA A 99 -9.83 -12.07 -7.48
CA ALA A 99 -8.52 -12.33 -8.07
C ALA A 99 -7.89 -13.65 -7.64
N ASP A 100 -8.50 -14.37 -6.71
CA ASP A 100 -7.94 -15.56 -6.05
C ASP A 100 -6.56 -15.29 -5.42
N LEU A 101 -6.46 -14.14 -4.72
CA LEU A 101 -5.26 -13.70 -4.05
C LEU A 101 -5.30 -14.03 -2.55
N SER A 102 -4.24 -14.64 -2.05
CA SER A 102 -4.13 -15.00 -0.63
C SER A 102 -3.92 -13.77 0.25
N TYR A 103 -4.65 -13.68 1.35
CA TYR A 103 -4.48 -12.60 2.32
C TYR A 103 -4.73 -13.04 3.75
N SER A 104 -4.13 -12.33 4.68
CA SER A 104 -4.38 -12.45 6.12
C SER A 104 -4.60 -11.07 6.74
N THR A 105 -5.37 -11.05 7.82
CA THR A 105 -5.59 -9.84 8.62
C THR A 105 -5.08 -10.08 10.03
N ILE A 106 -4.37 -9.11 10.57
CA ILE A 106 -3.92 -9.10 11.94
C ILE A 106 -5.06 -8.51 12.76
N SER A 107 -5.90 -9.36 13.36
CA SER A 107 -6.95 -8.90 14.24
C SER A 107 -6.46 -8.93 15.69
N LYS A 108 -6.42 -7.79 16.34
CA LYS A 108 -6.26 -7.60 17.80
C LYS A 108 -5.06 -8.31 18.43
N ASP A 109 -3.94 -7.60 18.57
CA ASP A 109 -2.79 -7.87 19.43
C ASP A 109 -1.72 -8.84 18.94
N PRO A 110 -0.54 -8.62 19.44
CA PRO A 110 0.16 -7.34 19.40
C PRO A 110 0.90 -7.23 18.08
N THR A 111 0.75 -6.12 17.40
CA THR A 111 1.50 -5.78 16.19
C THR A 111 3.00 -6.04 16.32
N PHE A 112 3.52 -5.94 17.54
CA PHE A 112 4.91 -6.24 17.88
C PHE A 112 5.27 -7.71 17.66
N SER A 113 4.52 -8.69 18.20
CA SER A 113 4.87 -10.11 18.05
C SER A 113 4.82 -10.56 16.60
N ILE A 114 3.87 -10.04 15.82
CA ILE A 114 3.76 -10.35 14.40
C ILE A 114 4.89 -9.70 13.61
N ALA A 115 5.22 -8.45 13.90
CA ALA A 115 6.35 -7.76 13.30
C ALA A 115 7.67 -8.51 13.57
N MET A 116 7.88 -8.98 14.80
CA MET A 116 9.05 -9.80 15.16
C MET A 116 9.06 -11.14 14.42
N SER A 117 7.92 -11.82 14.30
CA SER A 117 7.81 -13.07 13.55
C SER A 117 8.13 -12.87 12.08
N LEU A 118 7.61 -11.81 11.46
CA LEU A 118 7.89 -11.46 10.07
C LEU A 118 9.37 -11.08 9.87
N ALA A 119 9.93 -10.28 10.77
CA ALA A 119 11.33 -9.87 10.71
C ALA A 119 12.31 -11.06 10.84
N ASN A 120 11.96 -12.07 11.63
CA ASN A 120 12.75 -13.28 11.82
C ASN A 120 12.43 -14.39 10.80
N SER A 121 11.53 -14.16 9.84
CA SER A 121 11.19 -15.11 8.79
C SER A 121 12.28 -15.24 7.72
N GLU A 122 12.03 -16.08 6.70
CA GLU A 122 12.90 -16.24 5.51
C GLU A 122 12.90 -15.04 4.56
N ALA A 123 12.36 -13.88 5.00
CA ALA A 123 12.47 -12.65 4.23
C ALA A 123 13.95 -12.25 4.07
N LYS A 124 14.37 -12.00 2.84
CA LYS A 124 15.75 -11.59 2.52
C LYS A 124 15.96 -10.10 2.73
N CYS A 125 14.94 -9.30 2.44
CA CYS A 125 14.96 -7.85 2.66
C CYS A 125 13.57 -7.33 2.98
N ILE A 126 13.53 -6.11 3.48
CA ILE A 126 12.31 -5.35 3.77
C ILE A 126 12.34 -4.09 2.91
N ILE A 127 11.26 -3.82 2.19
CA ILE A 127 11.03 -2.56 1.47
C ILE A 127 9.87 -1.82 2.11
N ALA A 128 10.08 -0.59 2.58
CA ALA A 128 8.99 0.29 3.00
C ALA A 128 8.75 1.37 1.92
N CYS A 129 7.77 1.10 1.06
CA CYS A 129 7.49 1.90 -0.13
C CYS A 129 6.02 1.80 -0.52
N PRO A 130 5.30 2.93 -0.66
CA PRO A 130 5.72 4.30 -0.32
C PRO A 130 5.84 4.52 1.19
N LEU A 131 6.83 5.30 1.61
CA LEU A 131 7.03 5.65 3.03
C LEU A 131 6.61 7.11 3.27
N THR A 132 5.61 7.32 4.15
CA THR A 132 5.16 8.67 4.52
C THR A 132 6.14 9.38 5.45
N ALA A 133 6.17 10.72 5.42
CA ALA A 133 6.93 11.55 6.35
C ALA A 133 6.64 11.20 7.82
N ASN A 134 5.39 10.90 8.18
CA ASN A 134 5.03 10.49 9.53
C ASN A 134 5.71 9.18 9.95
N THR A 135 5.72 8.16 9.08
CA THR A 135 6.40 6.89 9.38
C THR A 135 7.91 7.07 9.41
N ALA A 136 8.47 7.88 8.49
CA ALA A 136 9.90 8.21 8.49
C ALA A 136 10.33 8.92 9.79
N ALA A 137 9.54 9.89 10.25
CA ALA A 137 9.80 10.58 11.52
C ALA A 137 9.77 9.61 12.71
N LYS A 138 8.80 8.69 12.76
CA LYS A 138 8.75 7.65 13.80
C LYS A 138 9.99 6.77 13.80
N LEU A 139 10.39 6.28 12.63
CA LEU A 139 11.59 5.45 12.50
C LEU A 139 12.85 6.21 12.92
N ALA A 140 13.01 7.46 12.48
CA ALA A 140 14.15 8.31 12.83
C ALA A 140 14.26 8.60 14.35
N LEU A 141 13.12 8.57 15.06
CA LEU A 141 13.04 8.78 16.50
C LEU A 141 12.96 7.46 17.30
N GLY A 142 13.05 6.29 16.65
CA GLY A 142 12.93 4.99 17.30
C GLY A 142 11.52 4.65 17.80
N ILE A 143 10.47 5.33 17.32
CA ILE A 143 9.08 5.10 17.71
C ILE A 143 8.50 3.92 16.93
N THR A 144 8.12 2.87 17.63
CA THR A 144 7.60 1.61 17.07
C THR A 144 6.19 1.33 17.56
N ASP A 145 5.22 2.16 17.17
CA ASP A 145 3.82 2.14 17.59
C ASP A 145 2.83 1.62 16.54
N SER A 146 3.32 1.21 15.38
CA SER A 146 2.52 0.67 14.28
C SER A 146 3.15 -0.62 13.74
N LEU A 147 2.37 -1.41 12.99
CA LEU A 147 2.86 -2.64 12.39
C LEU A 147 4.14 -2.40 11.57
N ILE A 148 4.14 -1.37 10.71
CA ILE A 148 5.28 -1.11 9.81
C ILE A 148 6.48 -0.56 10.57
N SER A 149 6.31 0.37 11.51
CA SER A 149 7.44 0.86 12.31
C SER A 149 8.05 -0.24 13.18
N ASN A 150 7.21 -1.13 13.75
CA ASN A 150 7.69 -2.32 14.45
C ASN A 150 8.44 -3.28 13.52
N LEU A 151 7.91 -3.54 12.32
CA LEU A 151 8.51 -4.47 11.37
C LEU A 151 9.88 -3.98 10.88
N VAL A 152 10.00 -2.71 10.49
CA VAL A 152 11.26 -2.10 10.06
C VAL A 152 12.29 -2.14 11.20
N SER A 153 11.92 -1.69 12.39
CA SER A 153 12.82 -1.71 13.56
C SER A 153 13.25 -3.13 13.93
N SER A 154 12.33 -4.08 13.94
CA SER A 154 12.64 -5.48 14.22
C SER A 154 13.52 -6.10 13.14
N GLY A 155 13.30 -5.74 11.89
CA GLY A 155 14.12 -6.17 10.76
C GLY A 155 15.56 -5.69 10.89
N LEU A 156 15.77 -4.43 11.20
CA LEU A 156 17.11 -3.87 11.45
C LEU A 156 17.81 -4.59 12.62
N LYS A 157 17.11 -4.80 13.73
CA LYS A 157 17.63 -5.56 14.88
C LYS A 157 17.97 -7.01 14.55
N SER A 158 17.28 -7.62 13.60
CA SER A 158 17.53 -8.98 13.11
C SER A 158 18.54 -9.03 11.95
N GLY A 159 19.22 -7.93 11.64
CA GLY A 159 20.24 -7.85 10.59
C GLY A 159 19.68 -7.89 9.17
N LYS A 160 18.36 -7.70 8.97
CA LYS A 160 17.77 -7.63 7.64
C LYS A 160 18.17 -6.34 6.94
N LYS A 161 18.35 -6.42 5.63
CA LYS A 161 18.53 -5.23 4.80
C LYS A 161 17.18 -4.55 4.58
N VAL A 162 17.14 -3.25 4.85
CA VAL A 162 15.93 -2.45 4.75
C VAL A 162 16.15 -1.34 3.73
N GLY A 163 15.30 -1.30 2.71
CA GLY A 163 15.19 -0.19 1.76
C GLY A 163 13.93 0.62 2.03
N ILE A 164 14.03 1.93 1.93
CA ILE A 164 12.86 2.83 2.02
C ILE A 164 12.79 3.70 0.78
N LEU A 165 11.57 3.92 0.27
CA LEU A 165 11.29 4.97 -0.72
C LEU A 165 10.36 6.00 -0.09
N PRO A 166 10.92 7.11 0.44
CA PRO A 166 10.13 8.16 1.07
C PRO A 166 9.37 8.98 0.03
N THR A 167 8.15 9.41 0.38
CA THR A 167 7.37 10.35 -0.44
C THR A 167 7.84 11.80 -0.29
N ASP A 168 8.59 12.09 0.77
CA ASP A 168 8.92 13.44 1.22
C ASP A 168 10.45 13.57 1.49
N ALA A 169 11.28 13.14 0.51
CA ALA A 169 12.72 13.02 0.71
C ALA A 169 13.47 14.37 0.65
N ILE A 170 13.02 15.30 -0.18
CA ILE A 170 13.72 16.54 -0.43
C ILE A 170 12.81 17.72 -0.09
N SER A 171 13.32 18.66 0.72
CA SER A 171 12.59 19.89 1.08
C SER A 171 12.41 20.79 -0.13
N GLN A 172 11.32 20.62 -0.82
CA GLN A 172 10.94 21.38 -2.01
C GLN A 172 9.44 21.23 -2.29
N LYS A 173 8.96 21.93 -3.30
CA LYS A 173 7.65 21.73 -3.86
C LYS A 173 7.65 20.53 -4.81
N ILE A 174 6.78 19.59 -4.58
CA ILE A 174 6.56 18.43 -5.46
C ILE A 174 5.14 18.41 -6.00
N LYS A 175 4.96 17.85 -7.18
CA LYS A 175 3.62 17.58 -7.72
C LYS A 175 3.23 16.15 -7.44
N THR A 176 2.05 15.95 -6.87
CA THR A 176 1.47 14.62 -6.68
C THR A 176 0.11 14.53 -7.37
N LYS A 177 -0.23 13.33 -7.83
CA LYS A 177 -1.53 13.06 -8.45
C LYS A 177 -2.56 12.73 -7.36
N LEU A 178 -3.78 13.26 -7.52
CA LEU A 178 -4.91 12.89 -6.66
C LEU A 178 -5.61 11.63 -7.18
N PRO A 179 -6.19 10.82 -6.29
CA PRO A 179 -7.05 9.70 -6.68
C PRO A 179 -8.37 10.23 -7.27
N ILE A 180 -9.29 9.33 -7.64
CA ILE A 180 -10.61 9.71 -8.15
C ILE A 180 -11.33 10.65 -7.20
N GLN A 181 -11.87 11.73 -7.77
CA GLN A 181 -12.65 12.76 -7.09
C GLN A 181 -13.91 13.08 -7.86
N GLN A 182 -14.98 13.46 -7.15
CA GLN A 182 -16.12 14.14 -7.75
C GLN A 182 -15.80 15.64 -7.81
N ILE A 183 -15.79 16.21 -9.01
CA ILE A 183 -15.40 17.60 -9.28
C ILE A 183 -16.59 18.53 -9.48
N LYS A 184 -17.78 17.97 -9.76
CA LYS A 184 -19.04 18.74 -9.89
C LYS A 184 -20.18 17.98 -9.22
N PRO A 185 -21.17 18.68 -8.65
CA PRO A 185 -22.45 18.09 -8.28
C PRO A 185 -23.15 17.51 -9.52
N ALA A 186 -23.86 16.40 -9.35
CA ALA A 186 -24.67 15.80 -10.41
C ALA A 186 -25.90 15.10 -9.80
N SER A 187 -27.01 15.09 -10.55
CA SER A 187 -28.20 14.34 -10.18
C SER A 187 -28.12 12.88 -10.60
N THR A 188 -28.95 12.01 -10.00
CA THR A 188 -29.05 10.62 -10.43
C THR A 188 -29.79 10.45 -11.78
N ASP A 189 -30.41 11.49 -12.30
CA ASP A 189 -30.95 11.50 -13.65
C ASP A 189 -29.85 11.66 -14.71
N GLN A 190 -28.74 12.29 -14.34
CA GLN A 190 -27.58 12.48 -15.19
C GLN A 190 -26.58 11.33 -15.09
N ILE A 191 -26.52 10.68 -13.93
CA ILE A 191 -25.51 9.64 -13.61
C ILE A 191 -26.20 8.37 -13.13
N ASN A 192 -26.01 7.30 -13.86
CA ASN A 192 -26.36 5.97 -13.36
C ASN A 192 -25.34 5.53 -12.28
N ILE A 193 -25.75 5.49 -11.02
CA ILE A 193 -24.90 5.09 -9.89
C ILE A 193 -24.50 3.62 -9.92
N ASP A 194 -25.28 2.75 -10.60
CA ASP A 194 -25.01 1.30 -10.72
C ASP A 194 -23.76 1.01 -11.57
N VAL A 195 -23.22 2.02 -12.25
CA VAL A 195 -21.92 1.92 -12.91
C VAL A 195 -20.79 1.56 -11.95
N CYS A 196 -20.98 1.86 -10.66
CA CYS A 196 -20.01 1.56 -9.60
C CYS A 196 -20.36 0.27 -8.86
N GLU A 197 -19.84 -0.87 -9.30
CA GLU A 197 -20.02 -2.17 -8.64
C GLU A 197 -19.53 -2.23 -7.19
N PHE A 198 -18.77 -1.23 -6.74
CA PHE A 198 -18.20 -1.12 -5.40
C PHE A 198 -19.00 -0.21 -4.46
N ASN A 199 -20.16 0.28 -4.92
CA ASN A 199 -21.04 1.17 -4.15
C ASN A 199 -20.36 2.46 -3.66
N ALA A 200 -19.36 2.96 -4.40
CA ALA A 200 -18.72 4.25 -4.12
C ALA A 200 -19.55 5.44 -4.63
N LEU A 201 -20.64 5.20 -5.36
CA LEU A 201 -21.63 6.19 -5.75
C LEU A 201 -22.95 5.88 -5.06
N LYS A 202 -23.53 6.87 -4.38
CA LYS A 202 -24.83 6.74 -3.72
C LYS A 202 -25.77 7.86 -4.13
N ARG A 203 -27.07 7.58 -4.10
CA ARG A 203 -28.14 8.56 -4.23
C ARG A 203 -28.41 9.19 -2.84
N THR A 204 -28.49 10.51 -2.79
CA THR A 204 -28.95 11.25 -1.61
C THR A 204 -30.47 11.40 -1.62
N SER A 205 -31.04 11.84 -0.50
CA SER A 205 -32.48 12.18 -0.39
C SER A 205 -32.92 13.29 -1.35
N THR A 206 -31.98 14.14 -1.78
CA THR A 206 -32.21 15.24 -2.73
C THR A 206 -31.92 14.86 -4.19
N ASN A 207 -31.93 13.59 -4.52
CA ASN A 207 -31.65 13.06 -5.87
C ASN A 207 -30.26 13.42 -6.44
N GLN A 208 -29.30 13.76 -5.56
CA GLN A 208 -27.92 14.03 -5.96
C GLN A 208 -27.05 12.78 -5.85
N VAL A 209 -25.98 12.73 -6.64
CA VAL A 209 -24.96 11.70 -6.54
C VAL A 209 -23.95 12.12 -5.47
N GLN A 210 -23.70 11.25 -4.51
CA GLN A 210 -22.65 11.37 -3.51
C GLN A 210 -21.55 10.37 -3.80
N PHE A 211 -20.33 10.85 -3.96
CA PHE A 211 -19.12 10.00 -4.04
C PHE A 211 -18.63 9.65 -2.63
N LEU A 212 -18.42 8.36 -2.38
CA LEU A 212 -17.93 7.81 -1.11
C LEU A 212 -16.51 7.27 -1.31
N PRO A 213 -15.48 8.09 -1.07
CA PRO A 213 -14.09 7.74 -1.35
C PRO A 213 -13.60 6.46 -0.65
N GLN A 214 -14.11 6.17 0.56
CA GLN A 214 -13.74 4.98 1.34
C GLN A 214 -14.12 3.65 0.68
N PHE A 215 -15.09 3.66 -0.25
CA PHE A 215 -15.49 2.48 -1.01
C PHE A 215 -14.88 2.43 -2.41
N CYS A 216 -14.22 3.52 -2.84
CA CYS A 216 -13.63 3.60 -4.16
C CYS A 216 -12.38 2.72 -4.26
N VAL A 217 -12.28 1.94 -5.33
CA VAL A 217 -11.15 1.04 -5.63
C VAL A 217 -10.26 1.54 -6.77
N GLY A 218 -10.45 2.76 -7.20
CA GLY A 218 -9.64 3.37 -8.26
C GLY A 218 -9.81 2.77 -9.66
N CYS A 219 -10.91 2.06 -9.96
CA CYS A 219 -11.13 1.34 -11.24
C CYS A 219 -11.35 2.24 -12.46
N GLN A 220 -11.46 3.55 -12.30
CA GLN A 220 -11.61 4.57 -13.34
C GLN A 220 -12.92 4.52 -14.16
N VAL A 221 -13.85 3.61 -13.88
CA VAL A 221 -15.09 3.44 -14.69
C VAL A 221 -15.94 4.70 -14.67
N CYS A 222 -16.15 5.32 -13.50
CA CYS A 222 -16.92 6.56 -13.38
C CYS A 222 -16.24 7.75 -14.10
N VAL A 223 -14.93 7.84 -14.06
CA VAL A 223 -14.16 8.89 -14.75
C VAL A 223 -14.29 8.75 -16.28
N LYS A 224 -14.18 7.51 -16.80
CA LYS A 224 -14.35 7.25 -18.25
C LYS A 224 -15.77 7.54 -18.74
N LYS A 225 -16.77 7.20 -17.91
CA LYS A 225 -18.18 7.34 -18.32
C LYS A 225 -18.73 8.75 -18.09
N TYR A 226 -18.24 9.45 -17.08
CA TYR A 226 -18.73 10.77 -16.65
C TYR A 226 -17.55 11.73 -16.36
N PRO A 227 -16.73 12.06 -17.38
CA PRO A 227 -15.50 12.85 -17.20
C PRO A 227 -15.77 14.29 -16.72
N ASP A 228 -16.97 14.82 -16.98
CA ASP A 228 -17.37 16.16 -16.51
C ASP A 228 -17.68 16.20 -15.01
N VAL A 229 -17.93 15.05 -14.39
CA VAL A 229 -18.32 14.95 -12.99
C VAL A 229 -17.22 14.31 -12.12
N PHE A 230 -16.47 13.37 -12.70
CA PHE A 230 -15.38 12.71 -11.99
C PHE A 230 -14.05 12.91 -12.70
N SER A 231 -13.00 13.12 -11.93
CA SER A 231 -11.64 13.18 -12.46
C SER A 231 -10.69 12.34 -11.62
N SER A 232 -9.55 11.99 -12.19
CA SER A 232 -8.44 11.33 -11.50
C SER A 232 -7.11 11.84 -12.04
N GLY A 233 -6.07 11.73 -11.24
CA GLY A 233 -4.73 12.15 -11.63
C GLY A 233 -4.54 13.67 -11.67
N ASN A 234 -5.49 14.47 -11.17
CA ASN A 234 -5.32 15.89 -11.01
C ASN A 234 -4.09 16.15 -10.15
N GLN A 235 -3.19 17.00 -10.64
CA GLN A 235 -1.97 17.35 -9.92
C GLN A 235 -2.24 18.45 -8.91
N ILE A 236 -1.69 18.26 -7.70
CA ILE A 236 -1.57 19.29 -6.68
C ILE A 236 -0.09 19.49 -6.33
N GLU A 237 0.25 20.69 -5.93
CA GLU A 237 1.56 21.01 -5.39
C GLU A 237 1.54 20.78 -3.88
N VAL A 238 2.54 20.08 -3.37
CA VAL A 238 2.72 19.80 -1.95
C VAL A 238 4.11 20.33 -1.54
N ILE A 239 4.16 21.01 -0.41
CA ILE A 239 5.42 21.51 0.16
C ILE A 239 5.94 20.47 1.14
N ILE A 240 7.14 19.96 0.88
CA ILE A 240 7.86 19.08 1.80
C ILE A 240 8.59 19.96 2.81
N ARG A 241 8.36 19.72 4.10
CA ARG A 241 8.97 20.49 5.17
C ARG A 241 10.43 20.07 5.39
N GLU A 242 11.25 20.99 5.83
CA GLU A 242 12.67 20.73 6.13
C GLU A 242 12.83 19.60 7.18
N VAL A 243 11.95 19.55 8.17
CA VAL A 243 11.97 18.48 9.19
C VAL A 243 11.75 17.10 8.59
N ASP A 244 10.92 16.97 7.55
CA ASP A 244 10.66 15.69 6.88
C ASP A 244 11.93 15.20 6.17
N SER A 245 12.62 16.08 5.46
CA SER A 245 13.89 15.77 4.80
C SER A 245 15.00 15.43 5.81
N LYS A 246 15.07 16.13 6.95
CA LYS A 246 16.04 15.81 8.03
C LYS A 246 15.80 14.42 8.63
N ASN A 247 14.54 14.03 8.82
CA ASN A 247 14.22 12.69 9.31
C ASN A 247 14.70 11.60 8.34
N ILE A 248 14.53 11.81 7.03
CA ILE A 248 15.04 10.87 6.02
C ILE A 248 16.56 10.81 6.03
N LEU A 249 17.24 11.94 6.16
CA LEU A 249 18.69 11.98 6.24
C LEU A 249 19.21 11.21 7.46
N ASN A 250 18.56 11.34 8.61
CA ASN A 250 18.93 10.60 9.83
C ASN A 250 18.81 9.08 9.62
N LEU A 251 17.84 8.61 8.85
CA LEU A 251 17.66 7.19 8.58
C LEU A 251 18.73 6.62 7.64
N SER A 252 19.37 7.43 6.82
CA SER A 252 20.35 6.96 5.82
C SER A 252 21.60 6.29 6.40
N SER A 253 21.84 6.44 7.70
CA SER A 253 22.94 5.76 8.38
C SER A 253 22.64 4.29 8.74
N GLU A 254 21.37 3.90 8.80
CA GLU A 254 20.93 2.58 9.27
C GLU A 254 20.29 1.73 8.17
N LEU A 255 19.75 2.36 7.14
CA LEU A 255 19.02 1.70 6.06
C LEU A 255 19.29 2.38 4.71
N THR A 256 18.90 1.70 3.62
CA THR A 256 19.07 2.23 2.27
C THR A 256 17.92 3.16 1.90
N VAL A 257 18.20 4.43 1.67
CA VAL A 257 17.23 5.40 1.15
C VAL A 257 17.26 5.37 -0.38
N LEU A 258 16.20 4.84 -0.98
CA LEU A 258 15.99 4.84 -2.42
C LEU A 258 15.50 6.23 -2.87
N GLN A 259 16.04 6.73 -3.95
CA GLN A 259 15.71 8.05 -4.47
C GLN A 259 14.55 8.01 -5.46
N THR A 260 14.43 6.91 -6.17
CA THR A 260 13.40 6.70 -7.20
C THR A 260 12.80 5.30 -7.13
N PRO A 261 11.56 5.10 -7.59
CA PRO A 261 10.97 3.77 -7.67
C PRO A 261 11.79 2.78 -8.50
N SER A 262 12.53 3.23 -9.52
CA SER A 262 13.33 2.36 -10.39
C SER A 262 14.46 1.63 -9.66
N GLU A 263 14.91 2.13 -8.51
CA GLU A 263 15.97 1.51 -7.70
C GLU A 263 15.47 0.30 -6.90
N ILE A 264 14.15 0.16 -6.70
CA ILE A 264 13.58 -0.90 -5.86
C ILE A 264 13.93 -2.29 -6.38
N TYR A 265 13.74 -2.53 -7.68
CA TYR A 265 14.03 -3.82 -8.28
C TYR A 265 15.51 -4.19 -8.12
N SER A 266 16.43 -3.25 -8.40
CA SER A 266 17.86 -3.47 -8.27
C SER A 266 18.25 -3.79 -6.82
N PHE A 267 17.72 -3.03 -5.85
CA PHE A 267 17.93 -3.29 -4.43
C PHE A 267 17.47 -4.70 -4.04
N ILE A 268 16.27 -5.12 -4.46
CA ILE A 268 15.77 -6.46 -4.13
C ILE A 268 16.65 -7.55 -4.75
N LYS A 269 17.02 -7.38 -6.01
CA LYS A 269 17.76 -8.38 -6.77
C LYS A 269 19.12 -8.75 -6.16
N GLU A 270 19.76 -7.83 -5.44
CA GLU A 270 21.02 -8.07 -4.73
C GLU A 270 20.93 -9.23 -3.72
N PHE A 271 19.76 -9.54 -3.20
CA PHE A 271 19.53 -10.56 -2.16
C PHE A 271 18.96 -11.87 -2.69
N PHE A 272 18.71 -11.97 -3.99
CA PHE A 272 18.11 -13.15 -4.64
C PHE A 272 18.98 -13.72 -5.77
N GLN A 273 20.26 -13.39 -5.74
CA GLN A 273 21.28 -13.97 -6.66
C GLN A 273 21.74 -15.34 -6.20
#